data_90465df965f876adad4dfb228736256b
#
_entry.id   90465df965f876adad4dfb228736256b
#
_cell.length_a   1.000
_cell.length_b   1.000
_cell.length_c   1.000
_cell.angle_alpha   90.00
_cell.angle_beta   90.00
_cell.angle_gamma   90.00
#
_symmetry.space_group_name_H-M   'P 1'
#
loop_
_entity.id
_entity.type
_entity.pdbx_description
1 polymer ?
#
loop_
_entity_poly.entity_id
_entity_poly.type
_entity_poly.pdbx_seq_one_letter_code
_entity_poly.pdbx_strand_id
1 'polypeptide(L)'
;MPALESEARGSVAGVKVCRAVDGENGESGCLRPANEEAGLGLCTTHLLAAHDWVDGEFGVTDLLPSPCVACGSRLGVRYPSGWLCAICEWRVGAVTELGDPVRVDVVYYIRFRDRIKIGTSGNPRGRIASLPHDEVLAFERGDRRVEQKRHTQFASHRISTTEWFHEHDALAEHIVTLSAGLVDPWDRYSLWLSQELALRS
;
A
#
# COMPACT_ATOMS: atom_id res chain seq x y z
N MET A 1 41.79 64.07 19.99
CA MET A 1 40.49 63.45 20.11
C MET A 1 40.38 62.46 18.97
N PRO A 2 40.60 61.13 19.17
CA PRO A 2 40.48 60.14 18.13
C PRO A 2 39.02 59.65 18.01
N ALA A 3 38.57 59.54 16.79
CA ALA A 3 37.29 58.99 16.41
C ALA A 3 37.23 57.49 16.69
N LEU A 4 36.18 57.04 17.32
CA LEU A 4 35.86 55.65 17.54
C LEU A 4 35.28 55.05 16.25
N GLU A 5 36.05 54.19 15.61
CA GLU A 5 35.57 53.30 14.56
C GLU A 5 34.64 52.25 15.14
N SER A 6 33.36 52.32 14.78
CA SER A 6 32.34 51.34 15.09
C SER A 6 32.53 50.14 14.10
N GLU A 7 33.19 49.10 14.56
CA GLU A 7 33.22 47.82 13.87
C GLU A 7 31.81 47.24 13.80
N ALA A 8 31.25 47.21 12.60
CA ALA A 8 30.05 46.49 12.27
C ALA A 8 30.36 44.97 12.35
N ARG A 9 29.95 44.35 13.46
CA ARG A 9 29.95 42.89 13.58
C ARG A 9 28.91 42.34 12.63
N GLY A 10 29.38 41.79 11.50
CA GLY A 10 28.58 41.00 10.59
C GLY A 10 28.03 39.80 11.36
N SER A 11 26.74 39.80 11.60
CA SER A 11 26.01 38.62 12.10
C SER A 11 26.05 37.54 11.02
N VAL A 12 26.93 36.56 11.18
CA VAL A 12 26.82 35.29 10.46
C VAL A 12 25.53 34.66 10.98
N ALA A 13 24.48 34.62 10.15
CA ALA A 13 23.24 33.94 10.47
C ALA A 13 23.59 32.48 10.81
N GLY A 14 23.56 32.15 12.07
CA GLY A 14 23.94 30.80 12.54
C GLY A 14 22.94 29.80 11.97
N VAL A 15 23.44 28.83 11.22
CA VAL A 15 22.68 27.70 10.74
C VAL A 15 22.02 27.04 11.95
N LYS A 16 20.70 27.00 12.01
CA LYS A 16 19.97 26.33 13.08
C LYS A 16 20.22 24.83 13.01
N VAL A 17 20.64 24.25 14.11
CA VAL A 17 20.89 22.80 14.21
C VAL A 17 19.57 22.09 14.54
N CYS A 18 19.41 20.87 14.03
CA CYS A 18 18.26 19.99 14.31
C CYS A 18 18.09 19.77 15.82
N ARG A 19 16.85 19.85 16.30
CA ARG A 19 16.51 19.68 17.73
C ARG A 19 16.20 18.24 18.12
N ALA A 20 16.21 17.32 17.15
CA ALA A 20 16.00 15.91 17.45
C ALA A 20 17.16 15.35 18.28
N VAL A 21 16.81 14.44 19.15
CA VAL A 21 17.75 13.70 20.00
C VAL A 21 17.80 12.27 19.51
N ASP A 22 18.98 11.80 19.15
CA ASP A 22 19.19 10.45 18.64
C ASP A 22 19.58 9.53 19.83
N GLY A 23 18.91 8.38 19.96
CA GLY A 23 19.20 7.33 20.93
C GLY A 23 18.18 7.16 22.05
N GLU A 24 18.09 5.93 22.58
CA GLU A 24 17.13 5.55 23.64
C GLU A 24 17.31 6.30 24.97
N ASN A 25 18.49 6.89 25.21
CA ASN A 25 18.82 7.60 26.45
C ASN A 25 18.91 9.12 26.28
N GLY A 26 18.64 9.68 25.11
CA GLY A 26 18.63 11.13 24.89
C GLY A 26 20.02 11.80 24.99
N GLU A 27 21.11 11.07 24.83
CA GLU A 27 22.46 11.56 25.14
C GLU A 27 23.16 12.30 23.99
N SER A 28 22.71 12.18 22.73
CA SER A 28 23.30 12.93 21.63
C SER A 28 22.25 13.63 20.77
N GLY A 29 22.37 14.96 20.65
CA GLY A 29 21.57 15.76 19.74
C GLY A 29 22.03 15.57 18.28
N CYS A 30 21.10 15.65 17.35
CA CYS A 30 21.40 15.65 15.91
C CYS A 30 22.15 16.93 15.52
N LEU A 31 23.33 16.78 14.91
CA LEU A 31 24.17 17.90 14.48
C LEU A 31 23.87 18.39 13.05
N ARG A 32 22.88 17.82 12.37
CA ARG A 32 22.52 18.20 10.99
C ARG A 32 21.83 19.57 10.98
N PRO A 33 21.97 20.36 9.92
CA PRO A 33 21.25 21.61 9.78
C PRO A 33 19.73 21.35 9.75
N ALA A 34 18.98 22.17 10.48
CA ALA A 34 17.53 22.13 10.46
C ALA A 34 17.02 22.62 9.09
N ASN A 35 15.91 22.06 8.61
CA ASN A 35 15.18 22.58 7.46
C ASN A 35 14.41 23.84 7.88
N GLU A 36 14.85 25.00 7.38
CA GLU A 36 14.25 26.29 7.76
C GLU A 36 12.85 26.49 7.19
N GLU A 37 12.57 25.93 6.00
CA GLU A 37 11.27 26.05 5.34
C GLU A 37 10.16 25.32 6.10
N ALA A 38 10.50 24.18 6.72
CA ALA A 38 9.53 23.40 7.51
C ALA A 38 9.10 24.08 8.82
N GLY A 39 9.89 25.04 9.34
CA GLY A 39 9.59 25.76 10.59
C GLY A 39 9.59 24.94 11.88
N LEU A 40 9.87 23.63 11.83
CA LEU A 40 9.80 22.69 12.96
C LEU A 40 11.12 22.53 13.71
N GLY A 41 12.22 23.09 13.20
CA GLY A 41 13.55 22.96 13.79
C GLY A 41 14.13 21.56 13.67
N LEU A 42 13.69 20.74 12.71
CA LEU A 42 14.16 19.41 12.41
C LEU A 42 14.91 19.37 11.09
N CYS A 43 15.93 18.50 10.98
CA CYS A 43 16.54 18.21 9.67
C CYS A 43 15.61 17.33 8.83
N THR A 44 15.86 17.27 7.51
CA THR A 44 15.03 16.48 6.58
C THR A 44 14.86 15.03 7.01
N THR A 45 15.91 14.38 7.53
CA THR A 45 15.81 12.98 8.00
C THR A 45 14.82 12.82 9.14
N HIS A 46 14.84 13.73 10.13
CA HIS A 46 13.92 13.66 11.27
C HIS A 46 12.52 14.12 10.92
N LEU A 47 12.35 14.99 9.90
CA LEU A 47 11.04 15.29 9.34
C LEU A 47 10.41 14.07 8.67
N LEU A 48 11.19 13.31 7.90
CA LEU A 48 10.72 12.06 7.29
C LEU A 48 10.37 11.01 8.34
N ALA A 49 11.21 10.82 9.34
CA ALA A 49 10.92 9.89 10.45
C ALA A 49 9.66 10.27 11.22
N ALA A 50 9.45 11.58 11.48
CA ALA A 50 8.22 12.05 12.11
C ALA A 50 6.99 11.85 11.21
N HIS A 51 7.12 12.06 9.91
CA HIS A 51 6.07 11.79 8.94
C HIS A 51 5.70 10.30 8.93
N ASP A 52 6.69 9.41 8.86
CA ASP A 52 6.46 7.96 8.83
C ASP A 52 5.78 7.47 10.11
N TRP A 53 6.17 8.03 11.25
CA TRP A 53 5.51 7.73 12.52
C TRP A 53 4.05 8.21 12.53
N VAL A 54 3.79 9.46 12.08
CA VAL A 54 2.43 10.01 11.99
C VAL A 54 1.57 9.20 11.02
N ASP A 55 2.12 8.81 9.84
CA ASP A 55 1.41 7.97 8.85
C ASP A 55 1.02 6.62 9.47
N GLY A 56 1.91 6.02 10.27
CA GLY A 56 1.67 4.76 10.97
C GLY A 56 0.61 4.83 12.07
N GLU A 57 0.70 5.85 12.94
CA GLU A 57 -0.14 5.96 14.14
C GLU A 57 -1.47 6.67 13.90
N PHE A 58 -1.46 7.75 13.12
CA PHE A 58 -2.64 8.61 12.93
C PHE A 58 -3.22 8.53 11.52
N GLY A 59 -2.47 8.00 10.56
CA GLY A 59 -2.83 7.98 9.15
C GLY A 59 -2.74 9.36 8.49
N VAL A 60 -2.96 9.37 7.18
CA VAL A 60 -2.97 10.59 6.35
C VAL A 60 -4.35 10.80 5.77
N THR A 61 -4.93 11.98 6.00
CA THR A 61 -6.22 12.36 5.39
C THR A 61 -6.06 12.53 3.88
N ASP A 62 -6.90 11.81 3.12
CA ASP A 62 -6.90 11.82 1.67
C ASP A 62 -8.27 11.39 1.12
N LEU A 63 -8.44 11.39 -0.20
CA LEU A 63 -9.65 10.89 -0.84
C LEU A 63 -9.66 9.36 -0.86
N LEU A 64 -10.77 8.78 -0.42
CA LEU A 64 -10.98 7.34 -0.56
C LEU A 64 -10.87 6.92 -2.04
N PRO A 65 -10.29 5.75 -2.33
CA PRO A 65 -10.19 5.20 -3.69
C PRO A 65 -11.56 4.98 -4.35
N SER A 66 -12.60 4.76 -3.53
CA SER A 66 -14.01 4.71 -3.93
C SER A 66 -14.87 5.39 -2.88
N PRO A 67 -16.11 5.86 -3.21
CA PRO A 67 -17.04 6.35 -2.20
C PRO A 67 -17.25 5.31 -1.09
N CYS A 68 -17.35 5.79 0.15
CA CYS A 68 -17.63 4.92 1.29
C CYS A 68 -18.98 4.21 1.11
N VAL A 69 -18.99 2.89 1.20
CA VAL A 69 -20.20 2.07 1.02
C VAL A 69 -21.23 2.29 2.13
N ALA A 70 -20.78 2.72 3.32
CA ALA A 70 -21.70 2.93 4.46
C ALA A 70 -22.32 4.33 4.48
N CYS A 71 -21.59 5.38 4.06
CA CYS A 71 -22.08 6.75 4.17
C CYS A 71 -21.90 7.61 2.90
N GLY A 72 -21.34 7.07 1.82
CA GLY A 72 -21.12 7.78 0.56
C GLY A 72 -20.00 8.83 0.57
N SER A 73 -19.34 9.06 1.71
CA SER A 73 -18.24 10.03 1.81
C SER A 73 -17.06 9.65 0.94
N ARG A 74 -16.36 10.66 0.41
CA ARG A 74 -15.09 10.50 -0.29
C ARG A 74 -13.88 10.79 0.60
N LEU A 75 -14.10 11.31 1.82
CA LEU A 75 -13.03 11.65 2.74
C LEU A 75 -12.59 10.40 3.49
N GLY A 76 -11.31 10.10 3.44
CA GLY A 76 -10.68 8.96 4.09
C GLY A 76 -9.48 9.32 4.92
N VAL A 77 -9.03 8.36 5.71
CA VAL A 77 -7.73 8.36 6.37
C VAL A 77 -6.99 7.13 5.87
N ARG A 78 -5.83 7.35 5.29
CA ARG A 78 -4.95 6.29 4.80
C ARG A 78 -3.96 5.92 5.89
N TYR A 79 -3.90 4.64 6.21
CA TYR A 79 -2.89 4.00 7.05
C TYR A 79 -2.04 3.05 6.20
N PRO A 80 -0.86 2.61 6.63
CA PRO A 80 -0.13 1.53 5.99
C PRO A 80 -0.95 0.23 5.88
N SER A 81 -1.87 0.00 6.84
CA SER A 81 -2.79 -1.16 6.88
C SER A 81 -4.04 -1.01 6.00
N GLY A 82 -4.22 0.11 5.28
CA GLY A 82 -5.37 0.37 4.41
C GLY A 82 -6.13 1.66 4.74
N TRP A 83 -7.33 1.79 4.20
CA TRP A 83 -8.14 2.98 4.29
C TRP A 83 -9.28 2.86 5.30
N LEU A 84 -9.54 3.94 6.04
CA LEU A 84 -10.76 4.15 6.82
C LEU A 84 -11.53 5.35 6.28
N CYS A 85 -12.85 5.28 6.30
CA CYS A 85 -13.69 6.47 6.06
C CYS A 85 -13.54 7.44 7.24
N ALA A 86 -13.18 8.70 6.96
CA ALA A 86 -13.02 9.71 8.00
C ALA A 86 -14.34 10.11 8.69
N ILE A 87 -15.49 9.75 8.13
CA ILE A 87 -16.82 10.13 8.64
C ILE A 87 -17.46 9.01 9.49
N CYS A 88 -17.38 7.76 9.04
CA CYS A 88 -18.06 6.64 9.70
C CYS A 88 -17.14 5.49 10.09
N GLU A 89 -15.81 5.67 9.92
CA GLU A 89 -14.77 4.69 10.28
C GLU A 89 -14.89 3.34 9.54
N TRP A 90 -15.70 3.30 8.47
CA TRP A 90 -15.77 2.11 7.62
C TRP A 90 -14.41 1.82 7.00
N ARG A 91 -13.92 0.59 7.19
CA ARG A 91 -12.69 0.12 6.54
C ARG A 91 -12.98 -0.27 5.09
N VAL A 92 -12.28 0.32 4.15
CA VAL A 92 -12.38 -0.02 2.73
C VAL A 92 -12.05 -1.51 2.53
N GLY A 93 -12.95 -2.23 1.85
CA GLY A 93 -12.85 -3.68 1.67
C GLY A 93 -13.41 -4.53 2.80
N ALA A 94 -13.88 -3.94 3.90
CA ALA A 94 -14.62 -4.70 4.90
C ALA A 94 -15.94 -5.19 4.30
N VAL A 95 -16.27 -6.45 4.58
CA VAL A 95 -17.55 -7.06 4.15
C VAL A 95 -18.54 -6.92 5.30
N THR A 96 -19.71 -6.35 5.02
CA THR A 96 -20.81 -6.35 5.99
C THR A 96 -21.46 -7.72 6.07
N GLU A 97 -21.84 -8.15 7.25
CA GLU A 97 -22.66 -9.36 7.44
C GLU A 97 -24.12 -9.17 6.98
N LEU A 98 -24.49 -7.95 6.59
CA LEU A 98 -25.84 -7.55 6.20
C LEU A 98 -25.99 -7.61 4.68
N GLY A 99 -26.57 -8.70 4.18
CA GLY A 99 -26.98 -8.86 2.78
C GLY A 99 -26.34 -10.04 2.06
N ASP A 100 -26.74 -10.26 0.80
CA ASP A 100 -26.13 -11.26 -0.07
C ASP A 100 -24.63 -10.98 -0.22
N PRO A 101 -23.78 -12.00 -0.13
CA PRO A 101 -22.35 -11.83 -0.21
C PRO A 101 -21.96 -11.19 -1.55
N VAL A 102 -21.23 -10.08 -1.48
CA VAL A 102 -20.68 -9.46 -2.69
C VAL A 102 -19.67 -10.42 -3.29
N ARG A 103 -19.88 -10.76 -4.53
CA ARG A 103 -19.02 -11.66 -5.29
C ARG A 103 -18.23 -10.87 -6.32
N VAL A 104 -16.93 -11.00 -6.26
CA VAL A 104 -16.00 -10.53 -7.30
C VAL A 104 -15.25 -11.73 -7.83
N ASP A 105 -15.50 -12.09 -9.08
CA ASP A 105 -14.76 -13.18 -9.73
C ASP A 105 -13.35 -12.70 -10.08
N VAL A 106 -12.36 -13.48 -9.65
CA VAL A 106 -10.96 -13.19 -9.89
C VAL A 106 -10.21 -14.41 -10.40
N VAL A 107 -9.21 -14.16 -11.23
CA VAL A 107 -8.13 -15.09 -11.52
C VAL A 107 -7.03 -14.82 -10.50
N TYR A 108 -6.61 -15.85 -9.78
CA TYR A 108 -5.56 -15.77 -8.77
C TYR A 108 -4.28 -16.45 -9.26
N TYR A 109 -3.15 -15.88 -8.85
CA TYR A 109 -1.81 -16.41 -9.10
C TYR A 109 -1.18 -16.72 -7.74
N ILE A 110 -0.94 -18.02 -7.47
CA ILE A 110 -0.32 -18.44 -6.21
C ILE A 110 0.92 -19.27 -6.49
N ARG A 111 1.94 -19.06 -5.67
CA ARG A 111 3.19 -19.84 -5.70
C ARG A 111 3.11 -21.01 -4.74
N PHE A 112 3.59 -22.15 -5.16
CA PHE A 112 3.89 -23.28 -4.32
C PHE A 112 5.20 -23.91 -4.76
N ARG A 113 6.25 -23.75 -3.95
CA ARG A 113 7.63 -24.12 -4.28
C ARG A 113 8.11 -23.39 -5.56
N ASP A 114 8.43 -24.16 -6.60
CA ASP A 114 9.00 -23.73 -7.89
C ASP A 114 7.95 -23.53 -8.99
N ARG A 115 6.65 -23.54 -8.64
CA ARG A 115 5.58 -23.48 -9.63
C ARG A 115 4.50 -22.46 -9.25
N ILE A 116 3.83 -21.95 -10.25
CA ILE A 116 2.75 -20.98 -10.12
C ILE A 116 1.45 -21.62 -10.60
N LYS A 117 0.40 -21.52 -9.78
CA LYS A 117 -0.95 -21.92 -10.17
C LYS A 117 -1.72 -20.70 -10.62
N ILE A 118 -2.42 -20.86 -11.76
CA ILE A 118 -3.40 -19.92 -12.27
C ILE A 118 -4.78 -20.56 -12.14
N GLY A 119 -5.67 -19.96 -11.35
CA GLY A 119 -7.01 -20.47 -11.14
C GLY A 119 -8.02 -19.35 -10.93
N THR A 120 -9.32 -19.66 -10.96
CA THR A 120 -10.38 -18.66 -10.76
C THR A 120 -11.27 -18.97 -9.57
N SER A 121 -11.82 -17.92 -8.95
CA SER A 121 -12.77 -18.05 -7.85
C SER A 121 -13.58 -16.76 -7.65
N GLY A 122 -14.87 -16.92 -7.27
CA GLY A 122 -15.70 -15.83 -6.74
C GLY A 122 -15.58 -15.69 -5.20
N ASN A 123 -14.89 -16.64 -4.54
CA ASN A 123 -14.51 -16.55 -3.13
C ASN A 123 -13.04 -16.97 -3.00
N PRO A 124 -12.08 -16.11 -3.38
CA PRO A 124 -10.67 -16.47 -3.38
C PRO A 124 -10.13 -16.78 -1.97
N ARG A 125 -10.65 -16.14 -0.91
CA ARG A 125 -10.19 -16.41 0.47
C ARG A 125 -10.43 -17.86 0.86
N GLY A 126 -11.65 -18.35 0.70
CA GLY A 126 -11.99 -19.75 0.99
C GLY A 126 -11.28 -20.73 0.04
N ARG A 127 -11.18 -20.37 -1.26
CA ARG A 127 -10.55 -21.24 -2.25
C ARG A 127 -9.04 -21.40 -2.02
N ILE A 128 -8.31 -20.30 -1.83
CA ILE A 128 -6.86 -20.31 -1.65
C ILE A 128 -6.49 -20.96 -0.32
N ALA A 129 -7.26 -20.72 0.76
CA ALA A 129 -7.03 -21.36 2.05
C ALA A 129 -7.09 -22.91 1.98
N SER A 130 -7.80 -23.47 1.00
CA SER A 130 -7.89 -24.92 0.77
C SER A 130 -6.80 -25.50 -0.15
N LEU A 131 -5.92 -24.65 -0.68
CA LEU A 131 -4.87 -25.04 -1.63
C LEU A 131 -3.48 -24.95 -0.97
N PRO A 132 -2.56 -25.88 -1.30
CA PRO A 132 -1.18 -25.71 -0.92
C PRO A 132 -0.60 -24.50 -1.64
N HIS A 133 -0.10 -23.52 -0.89
CA HIS A 133 0.58 -22.34 -1.42
C HIS A 133 1.52 -21.74 -0.38
N ASP A 134 2.59 -21.13 -0.85
CA ASP A 134 3.54 -20.40 -0.04
C ASP A 134 3.24 -18.89 -0.08
N GLU A 135 2.71 -18.40 -1.21
CA GLU A 135 2.50 -16.99 -1.46
C GLU A 135 1.34 -16.73 -2.44
N VAL A 136 0.58 -15.68 -2.21
CA VAL A 136 -0.36 -15.12 -3.18
C VAL A 136 0.35 -14.01 -3.94
N LEU A 137 0.55 -14.18 -5.24
CA LEU A 137 1.35 -13.27 -6.07
C LEU A 137 0.54 -12.11 -6.64
N ALA A 138 -0.66 -12.40 -7.14
CA ALA A 138 -1.51 -11.40 -7.77
C ALA A 138 -2.97 -11.86 -7.88
N PHE A 139 -3.85 -10.88 -8.07
CA PHE A 139 -5.22 -11.07 -8.56
C PHE A 139 -5.43 -10.29 -9.87
N GLU A 140 -6.19 -10.90 -10.79
CA GLU A 140 -6.72 -10.27 -12.00
C GLU A 140 -8.25 -10.35 -11.95
N ARG A 141 -8.96 -9.23 -12.18
CA ARG A 141 -10.43 -9.27 -12.23
C ARG A 141 -10.89 -10.03 -13.47
N GLY A 142 -11.71 -11.06 -13.26
CA GLY A 142 -12.23 -11.88 -14.36
C GLY A 142 -12.67 -13.26 -13.93
N ASP A 143 -13.39 -13.89 -14.83
CA ASP A 143 -13.99 -15.21 -14.70
C ASP A 143 -13.11 -16.32 -15.33
N ARG A 144 -13.72 -17.50 -15.49
CA ARG A 144 -13.10 -18.65 -16.14
C ARG A 144 -12.61 -18.39 -17.58
N ARG A 145 -13.18 -17.40 -18.28
CA ARG A 145 -12.73 -17.06 -19.65
C ARG A 145 -11.36 -16.38 -19.59
N VAL A 146 -11.15 -15.50 -18.62
CA VAL A 146 -9.86 -14.86 -18.40
C VAL A 146 -8.83 -15.91 -17.95
N GLU A 147 -9.17 -16.81 -17.02
CA GLU A 147 -8.32 -17.94 -16.65
C GLU A 147 -7.88 -18.77 -17.88
N GLN A 148 -8.84 -19.17 -18.72
CA GLN A 148 -8.57 -19.94 -19.93
C GLN A 148 -7.66 -19.20 -20.91
N LYS A 149 -7.86 -17.87 -21.07
CA LYS A 149 -6.98 -17.01 -21.86
C LYS A 149 -5.55 -17.04 -21.33
N ARG A 150 -5.37 -16.97 -20.00
CA ARG A 150 -4.03 -17.05 -19.38
C ARG A 150 -3.42 -18.44 -19.50
N HIS A 151 -4.20 -19.50 -19.35
CA HIS A 151 -3.72 -20.86 -19.61
C HIS A 151 -3.23 -21.05 -21.06
N THR A 152 -3.91 -20.45 -22.02
CA THR A 152 -3.48 -20.46 -23.43
C THR A 152 -2.22 -19.61 -23.65
N GLN A 153 -2.17 -18.42 -23.04
CA GLN A 153 -1.03 -17.51 -23.16
C GLN A 153 0.28 -18.15 -22.65
N PHE A 154 0.21 -18.90 -21.57
CA PHE A 154 1.37 -19.52 -20.92
C PHE A 154 1.48 -21.03 -21.17
N ALA A 155 0.78 -21.55 -22.19
CA ALA A 155 0.66 -23.00 -22.46
C ALA A 155 1.99 -23.73 -22.61
N SER A 156 3.03 -23.06 -23.16
CA SER A 156 4.37 -23.65 -23.35
C SER A 156 5.08 -24.04 -22.05
N HIS A 157 4.67 -23.43 -20.93
CA HIS A 157 5.25 -23.66 -19.58
C HIS A 157 4.29 -24.39 -18.63
N ARG A 158 3.15 -24.84 -19.17
CA ARG A 158 2.15 -25.56 -18.41
C ARG A 158 2.64 -26.96 -18.03
N ILE A 159 2.45 -27.32 -16.77
CA ILE A 159 2.85 -28.63 -16.27
C ILE A 159 1.73 -29.64 -16.59
N SER A 160 1.93 -30.41 -17.67
CA SER A 160 0.95 -31.37 -18.17
C SER A 160 -0.42 -30.72 -18.44
N THR A 161 -1.52 -31.34 -18.04
CA THR A 161 -2.90 -30.84 -18.15
C THR A 161 -3.38 -30.12 -16.88
N THR A 162 -2.48 -29.82 -15.95
CA THR A 162 -2.81 -29.18 -14.68
C THR A 162 -2.99 -27.66 -14.83
N GLU A 163 -3.37 -27.00 -13.75
CA GLU A 163 -3.44 -25.52 -13.64
C GLU A 163 -2.13 -24.94 -13.10
N TRP A 164 -1.04 -25.72 -13.09
CA TRP A 164 0.28 -25.34 -12.65
C TRP A 164 1.22 -25.07 -13.82
N PHE A 165 2.08 -24.09 -13.64
CA PHE A 165 3.03 -23.60 -14.63
C PHE A 165 4.43 -23.53 -14.02
N HIS A 166 5.46 -23.81 -14.80
CA HIS A 166 6.82 -23.45 -14.43
C HIS A 166 6.94 -21.93 -14.43
N GLU A 167 7.67 -21.38 -13.45
CA GLU A 167 7.97 -19.97 -13.43
C GLU A 167 8.89 -19.62 -14.61
N HIS A 168 8.57 -18.53 -15.33
CA HIS A 168 9.34 -18.01 -16.47
C HIS A 168 9.09 -16.52 -16.65
N ASP A 169 9.99 -15.84 -17.34
CA ASP A 169 10.03 -14.39 -17.43
C ASP A 169 8.70 -13.75 -17.82
N ALA A 170 8.06 -14.24 -18.87
CA ALA A 170 6.80 -13.65 -19.35
C ALA A 170 5.63 -13.81 -18.33
N LEU A 171 5.61 -14.88 -17.53
CA LEU A 171 4.63 -15.04 -16.45
C LEU A 171 4.99 -14.14 -15.27
N ALA A 172 6.26 -14.03 -14.92
CA ALA A 172 6.74 -13.15 -13.86
C ALA A 172 6.45 -11.68 -14.20
N GLU A 173 6.75 -11.22 -15.41
CA GLU A 173 6.43 -9.86 -15.88
C GLU A 173 4.92 -9.58 -15.86
N HIS A 174 4.11 -10.55 -16.25
CA HIS A 174 2.66 -10.42 -16.18
C HIS A 174 2.18 -10.24 -14.73
N ILE A 175 2.68 -11.06 -13.80
CA ILE A 175 2.36 -10.95 -12.36
C ILE A 175 2.80 -9.60 -11.81
N VAL A 176 4.01 -9.14 -12.12
CA VAL A 176 4.52 -7.82 -11.73
C VAL A 176 3.60 -6.70 -12.23
N THR A 177 3.12 -6.81 -13.49
CA THR A 177 2.17 -5.83 -14.06
C THR A 177 0.85 -5.81 -13.28
N LEU A 178 0.32 -6.98 -12.90
CA LEU A 178 -0.90 -7.08 -12.10
C LEU A 178 -0.72 -6.56 -10.68
N SER A 179 0.46 -6.74 -10.09
CA SER A 179 0.78 -6.34 -8.72
C SER A 179 1.27 -4.90 -8.63
N ALA A 180 1.50 -4.20 -9.75
CA ALA A 180 2.11 -2.88 -9.78
C ALA A 180 1.43 -1.90 -8.81
N GLY A 181 2.23 -1.31 -7.92
CA GLY A 181 1.79 -0.34 -6.92
C GLY A 181 1.12 -0.94 -5.67
N LEU A 182 1.20 -2.26 -5.46
CA LEU A 182 0.63 -2.93 -4.29
C LEU A 182 1.70 -3.75 -3.58
N VAL A 183 1.67 -3.68 -2.25
CA VAL A 183 2.48 -4.53 -1.36
C VAL A 183 1.78 -5.86 -1.10
N ASP A 184 0.46 -5.84 -0.92
CA ASP A 184 -0.37 -7.03 -0.70
C ASP A 184 -1.44 -7.16 -1.81
N PRO A 185 -1.46 -8.28 -2.57
CA PRO A 185 -2.50 -8.52 -3.56
C PRO A 185 -3.94 -8.49 -3.02
N TRP A 186 -4.13 -8.81 -1.73
CA TRP A 186 -5.44 -8.77 -1.07
C TRP A 186 -6.03 -7.38 -0.97
N ASP A 187 -5.21 -6.32 -0.98
CA ASP A 187 -5.70 -4.93 -1.00
C ASP A 187 -6.46 -4.64 -2.28
N ARG A 188 -5.99 -5.14 -3.42
CA ARG A 188 -6.69 -5.01 -4.71
C ARG A 188 -8.03 -5.73 -4.70
N TYR A 189 -8.08 -6.95 -4.20
CA TYR A 189 -9.32 -7.70 -4.08
C TYR A 189 -10.32 -6.99 -3.15
N SER A 190 -9.84 -6.48 -2.02
CA SER A 190 -10.63 -5.73 -1.06
C SER A 190 -11.19 -4.44 -1.66
N LEU A 191 -10.39 -3.74 -2.48
CA LEU A 191 -10.84 -2.56 -3.22
C LEU A 191 -11.99 -2.90 -4.19
N TRP A 192 -11.87 -4.00 -4.95
CA TRP A 192 -12.93 -4.43 -5.86
C TRP A 192 -14.22 -4.80 -5.12
N LEU A 193 -14.12 -5.47 -3.97
CA LEU A 193 -15.29 -5.75 -3.12
C LEU A 193 -15.98 -4.45 -2.68
N SER A 194 -15.21 -3.45 -2.23
CA SER A 194 -15.75 -2.14 -1.83
C SER A 194 -16.42 -1.42 -2.99
N GLN A 195 -15.85 -1.50 -4.19
CA GLN A 195 -16.44 -0.92 -5.39
C GLN A 195 -17.78 -1.59 -5.76
N GLU A 196 -17.84 -2.91 -5.70
CA GLU A 196 -19.09 -3.64 -5.97
C GLU A 196 -20.18 -3.37 -4.93
N LEU A 197 -19.78 -3.23 -3.65
CA LEU A 197 -20.71 -2.81 -2.59
C LEU A 197 -21.26 -1.41 -2.86
N ALA A 198 -20.40 -0.46 -3.25
CA ALA A 198 -20.80 0.90 -3.57
C ALA A 198 -21.77 1.00 -4.76
N LEU A 199 -21.72 0.04 -5.70
CA LEU A 199 -22.63 0.00 -6.85
C LEU A 199 -24.01 -0.60 -6.52
N ARG A 200 -24.15 -1.28 -5.36
CA ARG A 200 -25.42 -1.90 -4.93
C ARG A 200 -26.24 -1.00 -3.99
N SER A 201 -25.61 0.05 -3.45
CA SER A 201 -26.25 1.05 -2.60
C SER A 201 -26.80 2.22 -3.40
#